data_dc77297baa3c13a91ad0dfd74dcf6a26
#
_entry.id   dc77297baa3c13a91ad0dfd74dcf6a26
#
_cell.length_a   1.000
_cell.length_b   1.000
_cell.length_c   1.000
_cell.angle_alpha   90.00
_cell.angle_beta   90.00
_cell.angle_gamma   90.00
#
_symmetry.space_group_name_H-M   'P 1'
#
loop_
_entity.id
_entity.type
_entity.pdbx_description
1 polymer ?
#
loop_
_entity_poly.entity_id
_entity_poly.type
_entity_poly.pdbx_seq_one_letter_code
_entity_poly.pdbx_strand_id
1 'polypeptide(L)'
;MDKISYALGLGIGQQLKSMNIASFSIDDFTRSIADVMNGAETAMTAREAQQMLNEYFENKAKEDAQEAIAEGAAFLKTNAEREGVVTTKSGLQYEILTEGTGKSPKATDKVCVVIPRAISLSHLMLTSMQQ
;
A
#
# COMPACT_ATOMS: atom_id res chain seq x y z
N MET A 1 21.92 24.49 21.09
CA MET A 1 21.15 23.78 20.08
C MET A 1 20.60 24.81 19.08
N ASP A 2 20.96 24.71 17.84
CA ASP A 2 20.36 25.54 16.78
C ASP A 2 18.95 25.03 16.45
N LYS A 3 17.94 25.89 16.68
CA LYS A 3 16.54 25.53 16.55
C LYS A 3 16.13 25.28 15.10
N ILE A 4 16.79 25.94 14.13
CA ILE A 4 16.48 25.79 12.72
C ILE A 4 16.98 24.44 12.20
N SER A 5 18.23 24.10 12.51
CA SER A 5 18.82 22.80 12.14
C SER A 5 18.02 21.64 12.75
N TYR A 6 17.58 21.79 14.01
CA TYR A 6 16.76 20.79 14.66
C TYR A 6 15.37 20.64 14.01
N ALA A 7 14.73 21.74 13.63
CA ALA A 7 13.45 21.71 12.94
C ALA A 7 13.52 21.05 11.54
N LEU A 8 14.61 21.31 10.80
CA LEU A 8 14.87 20.63 9.53
C LEU A 8 15.07 19.13 9.73
N GLY A 9 15.84 18.76 10.74
CA GLY A 9 16.04 17.36 11.11
C GLY A 9 14.74 16.63 11.47
N LEU A 10 13.83 17.30 12.20
CA LEU A 10 12.50 16.76 12.50
C LEU A 10 11.68 16.48 11.24
N GLY A 11 11.64 17.42 10.29
CA GLY A 11 10.92 17.24 9.03
C GLY A 11 11.45 16.07 8.20
N ILE A 12 12.77 16.01 8.05
CA ILE A 12 13.43 14.92 7.32
C ILE A 12 13.21 13.59 8.05
N GLY A 13 13.34 13.56 9.38
CA GLY A 13 13.14 12.34 10.17
C GLY A 13 11.72 11.78 10.06
N GLN A 14 10.70 12.64 10.03
CA GLN A 14 9.31 12.21 9.80
C GLN A 14 9.12 11.63 8.40
N GLN A 15 9.73 12.23 7.40
CA GLN A 15 9.67 11.74 6.02
C GLN A 15 10.37 10.37 5.89
N LEU A 16 11.58 10.23 6.44
CA LEU A 16 12.30 8.96 6.45
C LEU A 16 11.52 7.86 7.17
N LYS A 17 10.88 8.19 8.30
CA LYS A 17 10.02 7.24 9.02
C LYS A 17 8.84 6.79 8.16
N SER A 18 8.22 7.68 7.39
CA SER A 18 7.09 7.35 6.52
C SER A 18 7.49 6.45 5.34
N MET A 19 8.75 6.49 4.91
CA MET A 19 9.28 5.63 3.84
C MET A 19 9.50 4.17 4.30
N ASN A 20 9.36 3.90 5.59
CA ASN A 20 9.48 2.56 6.19
C ASN A 20 10.73 1.79 5.71
N ILE A 21 11.89 2.44 5.80
CA ILE A 21 13.18 1.85 5.42
C ILE A 21 13.59 0.86 6.52
N ALA A 22 13.75 -0.40 6.16
CA ALA A 22 13.99 -1.48 7.13
C ALA A 22 15.31 -1.35 7.89
N SER A 23 16.34 -0.75 7.26
CA SER A 23 17.65 -0.54 7.87
C SER A 23 18.13 0.87 7.54
N PHE A 24 18.21 1.73 8.54
CA PHE A 24 18.62 3.11 8.38
C PHE A 24 19.69 3.48 9.40
N SER A 25 20.89 3.80 8.91
CA SER A 25 22.01 4.29 9.73
C SER A 25 21.96 5.81 9.81
N ILE A 26 21.68 6.32 11.00
CA ILE A 26 21.70 7.77 11.25
C ILE A 26 23.10 8.34 11.07
N ASP A 27 24.13 7.58 11.46
CA ASP A 27 25.52 8.02 11.38
C ASP A 27 25.97 8.20 9.94
N ASP A 28 25.67 7.25 9.05
CA ASP A 28 26.00 7.37 7.64
C ASP A 28 25.20 8.49 6.95
N PHE A 29 23.94 8.65 7.34
CA PHE A 29 23.10 9.72 6.85
C PHE A 29 23.63 11.10 7.24
N THR A 30 23.98 11.31 8.51
CA THR A 30 24.54 12.58 8.96
C THR A 30 25.90 12.85 8.36
N ARG A 31 26.73 11.82 8.18
CA ARG A 31 28.01 11.93 7.50
C ARG A 31 27.85 12.38 6.07
N SER A 32 26.93 11.76 5.31
CA SER A 32 26.69 12.15 3.92
C SER A 32 26.25 13.60 3.77
N ILE A 33 25.41 14.09 4.69
CA ILE A 33 25.00 15.50 4.73
C ILE A 33 26.22 16.39 5.01
N ALA A 34 27.06 16.03 5.98
CA ALA A 34 28.23 16.79 6.32
C ALA A 34 29.23 16.87 5.14
N ASP A 35 29.45 15.75 4.44
CA ASP A 35 30.34 15.70 3.27
C ASP A 35 29.83 16.64 2.14
N VAL A 36 28.54 16.60 1.85
CA VAL A 36 27.91 17.49 0.85
C VAL A 36 27.99 18.96 1.28
N MET A 37 27.66 19.28 2.53
CA MET A 37 27.64 20.67 3.04
C MET A 37 29.02 21.28 3.11
N ASN A 38 30.06 20.48 3.35
CA ASN A 38 31.45 20.93 3.41
C ASN A 38 32.16 20.87 2.04
N GLY A 39 31.51 20.39 0.98
CA GLY A 39 32.13 20.17 -0.32
C GLY A 39 33.23 19.11 -0.29
N ALA A 40 33.17 18.18 0.66
CA ALA A 40 34.11 17.08 0.76
C ALA A 40 33.81 15.98 -0.27
N GLU A 41 34.78 15.10 -0.50
CA GLU A 41 34.60 13.93 -1.35
C GLU A 41 33.58 12.98 -0.71
N THR A 42 32.49 12.68 -1.44
CA THR A 42 31.45 11.77 -0.96
C THR A 42 31.86 10.31 -1.20
N ALA A 43 31.42 9.41 -0.33
CA ALA A 43 31.72 7.97 -0.41
C ALA A 43 31.22 7.30 -1.71
N MET A 44 30.25 7.92 -2.39
CA MET A 44 29.71 7.49 -3.69
C MET A 44 29.25 8.71 -4.49
N THR A 45 29.14 8.55 -5.79
CA THR A 45 28.62 9.60 -6.66
C THR A 45 27.10 9.73 -6.53
N ALA A 46 26.54 10.91 -6.86
CA ALA A 46 25.10 11.12 -6.87
C ALA A 46 24.36 10.15 -7.81
N ARG A 47 25.01 9.72 -8.90
CA ARG A 47 24.44 8.75 -9.85
C ARG A 47 24.34 7.35 -9.23
N GLU A 48 25.38 6.90 -8.56
CA GLU A 48 25.40 5.61 -7.84
C GLU A 48 24.34 5.60 -6.72
N ALA A 49 24.29 6.69 -5.95
CA ALA A 49 23.28 6.83 -4.90
C ALA A 49 21.84 6.74 -5.45
N GLN A 50 21.58 7.43 -6.56
CA GLN A 50 20.27 7.38 -7.21
C GLN A 50 19.91 5.97 -7.72
N GLN A 51 20.88 5.29 -8.32
CA GLN A 51 20.69 3.93 -8.82
C GLN A 51 20.39 2.95 -7.68
N MET A 52 21.16 3.00 -6.59
CA MET A 52 20.93 2.17 -5.41
C MET A 52 19.55 2.41 -4.77
N LEU A 53 19.13 3.67 -4.69
CA LEU A 53 17.80 4.01 -4.16
C LEU A 53 16.68 3.48 -5.06
N ASN A 54 16.82 3.61 -6.38
CA ASN A 54 15.82 3.08 -7.31
C ASN A 54 15.70 1.55 -7.18
N GLU A 55 16.83 0.84 -7.17
CA GLU A 55 16.86 -0.62 -7.00
C GLU A 55 16.24 -1.05 -5.66
N TYR A 56 16.55 -0.33 -4.58
CA TYR A 56 15.99 -0.60 -3.26
C TYR A 56 14.46 -0.44 -3.24
N PHE A 57 13.94 0.68 -3.77
CA PHE A 57 12.50 0.92 -3.77
C PHE A 57 11.74 0.02 -4.73
N GLU A 58 12.33 -0.34 -5.88
CA GLU A 58 11.72 -1.32 -6.78
C GLU A 58 11.62 -2.70 -6.14
N ASN A 59 12.66 -3.16 -5.46
CA ASN A 59 12.65 -4.44 -4.77
C ASN A 59 11.64 -4.44 -3.62
N LYS A 60 11.65 -3.36 -2.81
CA LYS A 60 10.66 -3.20 -1.74
C LYS A 60 9.23 -3.21 -2.25
N ALA A 61 8.94 -2.50 -3.34
CA ALA A 61 7.61 -2.49 -3.94
C ALA A 61 7.18 -3.89 -4.44
N LYS A 62 8.13 -4.70 -4.94
CA LYS A 62 7.85 -6.09 -5.33
C LYS A 62 7.56 -6.98 -4.12
N GLU A 63 8.32 -6.83 -3.04
CA GLU A 63 8.11 -7.56 -1.78
C GLU A 63 6.76 -7.22 -1.17
N ASP A 64 6.45 -5.92 -1.03
CA ASP A 64 5.17 -5.43 -0.50
C ASP A 64 3.99 -5.93 -1.36
N ALA A 65 4.13 -5.95 -2.69
CA ALA A 65 3.11 -6.47 -3.61
C ALA A 65 2.92 -7.99 -3.44
N GLN A 66 3.99 -8.75 -3.28
CA GLN A 66 3.91 -10.20 -3.06
C GLN A 66 3.25 -10.53 -1.71
N GLU A 67 3.59 -9.79 -0.66
CA GLU A 67 2.97 -9.93 0.65
C GLU A 67 1.47 -9.65 0.58
N ALA A 68 1.07 -8.54 -0.05
CA ALA A 68 -0.33 -8.19 -0.25
C ALA A 68 -1.11 -9.25 -1.06
N ILE A 69 -0.49 -9.83 -2.09
CA ILE A 69 -1.07 -10.93 -2.87
C ILE A 69 -1.23 -12.19 -2.00
N ALA A 70 -0.23 -12.52 -1.19
CA ALA A 70 -0.28 -13.67 -0.32
C ALA A 70 -1.34 -13.51 0.78
N GLU A 71 -1.43 -12.34 1.40
CA GLU A 71 -2.49 -12.02 2.37
C GLU A 71 -3.88 -12.08 1.74
N GLY A 72 -4.04 -11.50 0.53
CA GLY A 72 -5.28 -11.55 -0.22
C GLY A 72 -5.72 -12.98 -0.55
N ALA A 73 -4.78 -13.82 -0.99
CA ALA A 73 -5.06 -15.23 -1.27
C ALA A 73 -5.44 -16.02 0.00
N ALA A 74 -4.76 -15.77 1.11
CA ALA A 74 -5.07 -16.38 2.40
C ALA A 74 -6.47 -15.96 2.88
N PHE A 75 -6.79 -14.66 2.75
CA PHE A 75 -8.13 -14.15 3.06
C PHE A 75 -9.22 -14.81 2.22
N LEU A 76 -9.04 -14.87 0.89
CA LEU A 76 -10.02 -15.50 -0.01
C LEU A 76 -10.24 -16.97 0.32
N LYS A 77 -9.17 -17.69 0.67
CA LYS A 77 -9.26 -19.10 1.09
C LYS A 77 -10.10 -19.25 2.35
N THR A 78 -9.80 -18.48 3.38
CA THR A 78 -10.56 -18.51 4.64
C THR A 78 -12.00 -18.02 4.46
N ASN A 79 -12.20 -16.99 3.63
CA ASN A 79 -13.52 -16.44 3.36
C ASN A 79 -14.41 -17.42 2.58
N ALA A 80 -13.82 -18.26 1.70
CA ALA A 80 -14.57 -19.28 0.97
C ALA A 80 -15.19 -20.37 1.89
N GLU A 81 -14.61 -20.56 3.08
CA GLU A 81 -15.09 -21.54 4.07
C GLU A 81 -16.24 -20.97 4.94
N ARG A 82 -16.53 -19.67 4.83
CA ARG A 82 -17.63 -19.03 5.58
C ARG A 82 -18.97 -19.43 4.99
N GLU A 83 -19.93 -19.72 5.88
CA GLU A 83 -21.31 -19.99 5.51
C GLU A 83 -21.94 -18.78 4.80
N GLY A 84 -22.61 -19.01 3.68
CA GLY A 84 -23.23 -17.97 2.87
C GLY A 84 -22.34 -17.35 1.79
N VAL A 85 -21.04 -17.62 1.79
CA VAL A 85 -20.12 -17.11 0.77
C VAL A 85 -20.13 -18.01 -0.48
N VAL A 86 -20.35 -17.40 -1.63
CA VAL A 86 -20.34 -18.07 -2.93
C VAL A 86 -19.10 -17.62 -3.72
N THR A 87 -18.32 -18.58 -4.19
CA THR A 87 -17.15 -18.32 -5.05
C THR A 87 -17.50 -18.63 -6.50
N THR A 88 -17.37 -17.64 -7.38
CA THR A 88 -17.60 -17.80 -8.83
C THR A 88 -16.43 -18.49 -9.52
N LYS A 89 -16.61 -18.92 -10.78
CA LYS A 89 -15.54 -19.50 -11.61
C LYS A 89 -14.37 -18.54 -11.86
N SER A 90 -14.60 -17.23 -11.76
CA SER A 90 -13.56 -16.20 -11.90
C SER A 90 -12.79 -15.93 -10.60
N GLY A 91 -13.16 -16.58 -9.49
CA GLY A 91 -12.54 -16.35 -8.18
C GLY A 91 -13.19 -15.20 -7.39
N LEU A 92 -14.20 -14.53 -7.94
CA LEU A 92 -14.96 -13.52 -7.21
C LEU A 92 -15.79 -14.19 -6.11
N GLN A 93 -15.72 -13.66 -4.90
CA GLN A 93 -16.53 -14.09 -3.77
C GLN A 93 -17.59 -13.06 -3.44
N TYR A 94 -18.80 -13.52 -3.13
CA TYR A 94 -19.88 -12.67 -2.68
C TYR A 94 -20.73 -13.39 -1.65
N GLU A 95 -21.43 -12.62 -0.84
CA GLU A 95 -22.39 -13.09 0.13
C GLU A 95 -23.69 -12.30 -0.03
N ILE A 96 -24.83 -12.98 -0.04
CA ILE A 96 -26.14 -12.35 -0.12
C ILE A 96 -26.57 -12.03 1.30
N LEU A 97 -26.46 -10.78 1.71
CA LEU A 97 -26.85 -10.32 3.03
C LEU A 97 -28.39 -10.21 3.16
N THR A 98 -29.05 -9.78 2.10
CA THR A 98 -30.51 -9.65 2.03
C THR A 98 -30.94 -9.97 0.61
N GLU A 99 -31.89 -10.88 0.48
CA GLU A 99 -32.44 -11.25 -0.82
C GLU A 99 -33.42 -10.17 -1.30
N GLY A 100 -33.15 -9.63 -2.51
CA GLY A 100 -33.98 -8.60 -3.11
C GLY A 100 -35.22 -9.22 -3.77
N THR A 101 -36.35 -8.51 -3.68
CA THR A 101 -37.62 -8.90 -4.33
C THR A 101 -37.90 -8.17 -5.63
N GLY A 102 -36.98 -7.28 -6.05
CA GLY A 102 -37.09 -6.49 -7.28
C GLY A 102 -36.74 -7.26 -8.55
N LYS A 103 -36.87 -6.60 -9.71
CA LYS A 103 -36.46 -7.16 -10.99
C LYS A 103 -34.94 -7.20 -11.09
N SER A 104 -34.38 -8.35 -11.46
CA SER A 104 -32.94 -8.45 -11.73
C SER A 104 -32.58 -7.66 -13.00
N PRO A 105 -31.49 -6.85 -12.97
CA PRO A 105 -31.02 -6.12 -14.13
C PRO A 105 -30.50 -7.07 -15.21
N LYS A 106 -30.68 -6.70 -16.47
CA LYS A 106 -30.10 -7.40 -17.62
C LYS A 106 -28.66 -6.94 -17.82
N ALA A 107 -27.87 -7.71 -18.57
CA ALA A 107 -26.48 -7.38 -18.87
C ALA A 107 -26.27 -6.01 -19.56
N THR A 108 -27.32 -5.47 -20.20
CA THR A 108 -27.30 -4.17 -20.87
C THR A 108 -27.83 -3.02 -20.03
N ASP A 109 -28.34 -3.30 -18.84
CA ASP A 109 -28.92 -2.27 -17.98
C ASP A 109 -27.84 -1.49 -17.26
N LYS A 110 -28.09 -0.20 -17.03
CA LYS A 110 -27.23 0.63 -16.19
C LYS A 110 -27.70 0.49 -14.76
N VAL A 111 -26.80 0.07 -13.89
CA VAL A 111 -27.05 -0.04 -12.46
C VAL A 111 -26.24 1.00 -11.68
N CYS A 112 -26.81 1.55 -10.62
CA CYS A 112 -26.11 2.40 -9.68
C CYS A 112 -25.63 1.54 -8.51
N VAL A 113 -24.32 1.48 -8.29
CA VAL A 113 -23.73 0.74 -7.19
C VAL A 113 -23.17 1.74 -6.17
N VAL A 114 -23.60 1.64 -4.92
CA VAL A 114 -23.01 2.38 -3.81
C VAL A 114 -21.92 1.51 -3.21
N ILE A 115 -20.68 1.91 -3.40
CA ILE A 115 -19.55 1.27 -2.74
C ILE A 115 -19.27 2.08 -1.47
N PRO A 116 -19.64 1.59 -0.27
CA PRO A 116 -19.23 2.22 0.96
C PRO A 116 -17.69 2.22 0.98
N ARG A 117 -17.10 3.36 1.31
CA ARG A 117 -15.64 3.50 1.43
C ARG A 117 -15.18 2.69 2.63
N ALA A 118 -15.12 1.39 2.49
CA ALA A 118 -14.62 0.49 3.50
C ALA A 118 -13.10 0.63 3.57
N ILE A 119 -12.67 0.87 4.75
CA ILE A 119 -11.32 1.16 5.21
C ILE A 119 -10.46 -0.11 5.19
N SER A 120 -10.35 -0.76 4.12
CA SER A 120 -9.27 -1.73 3.82
C SER A 120 -9.56 -2.36 2.47
N LEU A 121 -8.56 -2.43 1.63
CA LEU A 121 -8.61 -3.13 0.34
C LEU A 121 -8.98 -4.63 0.46
N SER A 122 -9.00 -5.19 1.66
CA SER A 122 -9.39 -6.58 1.95
C SER A 122 -10.90 -6.78 2.17
N HIS A 123 -11.72 -5.72 2.20
CA HIS A 123 -13.16 -5.80 2.45
C HIS A 123 -13.95 -4.99 1.41
N LEU A 124 -13.80 -5.34 0.14
CA LEU A 124 -14.69 -4.81 -0.89
C LEU A 124 -16.00 -5.61 -0.84
N MET A 125 -16.93 -5.21 0.04
CA MET A 125 -18.29 -5.70 0.00
C MET A 125 -19.06 -4.94 -1.08
N LEU A 126 -19.38 -5.60 -2.18
CA LEU A 126 -20.34 -5.11 -3.17
C LEU A 126 -21.76 -5.25 -2.60
N THR A 127 -22.32 -4.16 -2.10
CA THR A 127 -23.73 -4.12 -1.74
C THR A 127 -24.51 -3.66 -2.95
N SER A 128 -25.18 -4.54 -3.66
CA SER A 128 -26.16 -4.15 -4.68
C SER A 128 -27.46 -3.73 -3.96
N MET A 129 -27.77 -2.45 -3.96
CA MET A 129 -29.10 -1.98 -3.60
C MET A 129 -29.98 -2.07 -4.82
N GLN A 130 -30.95 -3.00 -4.82
CA GLN A 130 -32.07 -2.98 -5.74
C GLN A 130 -33.11 -1.99 -5.20
N GLN A 131 -33.43 -0.96 -5.98
CA GLN A 131 -34.69 -0.21 -5.86
C GLN A 131 -35.73 -0.80 -6.78
#